data_abc716f3c4efc9274f758c31c265edb2
#
_entry.id   abc716f3c4efc9274f758c31c265edb2
#
_cell.length_a   1.000
_cell.length_b   1.000
_cell.length_c   1.000
_cell.angle_alpha   90.00
_cell.angle_beta   90.00
_cell.angle_gamma   90.00
#
_symmetry.space_group_name_H-M   'P 1'
#
loop_
_entity.id
_entity.type
_entity.pdbx_description
1 polymer ?
#
loop_
_entity_poly.entity_id
_entity_poly.type
_entity_poly.pdbx_seq_one_letter_code
_entity_poly.pdbx_strand_id
1 'polypeptide(L)'
;EKTDIYIQAYPDVLDTLTLKLTPSQVSTQRRDSLVLNFYATPVEDGVFHFKMPELYQDYSYKAIVQAKHFWESWDSVTTNPEMIYVTDRPSFENFSLTTIPPAYSKLEKNIQKGNVAVVEGLKGSIVQVDISSNRMLKNSYMIINDETLEMSSRYNEASGYFKLTEEGEFTVNIVDKRGITNKDPIPYKINI
;
A
#
# COMPACT_ATOMS: atom_id res chain seq x y z
N GLU A 1 4.13 -4.13 1.58
CA GLU A 1 4.28 -4.31 3.05
C GLU A 1 4.43 -5.79 3.33
N LYS A 2 5.50 -6.19 4.00
CA LYS A 2 5.71 -7.60 4.36
C LYS A 2 4.81 -7.90 5.54
N THR A 3 3.95 -8.87 5.40
CA THR A 3 3.08 -9.37 6.48
C THR A 3 3.76 -10.57 7.13
N ASP A 4 3.98 -10.51 8.42
CA ASP A 4 4.51 -11.63 9.19
C ASP A 4 3.35 -12.39 9.85
N ILE A 5 3.42 -13.73 9.86
CA ILE A 5 2.42 -14.59 10.51
C ILE A 5 3.07 -15.24 11.73
N TYR A 6 2.40 -15.13 12.87
CA TYR A 6 2.78 -15.79 14.12
C TYR A 6 1.73 -16.85 14.47
N ILE A 7 2.17 -18.07 14.73
CA ILE A 7 1.31 -19.19 15.11
C ILE A 7 1.78 -19.74 16.44
N GLN A 8 0.87 -19.76 17.43
CA GLN A 8 1.10 -20.39 18.71
C GLN A 8 0.62 -21.84 18.65
N ALA A 9 1.51 -22.79 18.93
CA ALA A 9 1.18 -24.20 19.02
C ALA A 9 1.14 -24.68 20.48
N TYR A 10 0.21 -25.58 20.79
CA TYR A 10 0.07 -26.26 22.06
C TYR A 10 -0.03 -27.78 21.84
N PRO A 11 0.72 -28.61 22.56
CA PRO A 11 1.80 -28.27 23.53
C PRO A 11 3.06 -27.74 22.85
N ASP A 12 3.94 -27.10 23.62
CA ASP A 12 5.17 -26.41 23.17
C ASP A 12 6.28 -27.35 22.66
N VAL A 13 5.95 -28.60 22.38
CA VAL A 13 6.91 -29.67 22.01
C VAL A 13 7.10 -29.84 20.50
N LEU A 14 6.53 -28.96 19.68
CA LEU A 14 6.69 -29.02 18.24
C LEU A 14 8.04 -28.41 17.81
N ASP A 15 8.86 -29.19 17.10
CA ASP A 15 10.14 -28.70 16.58
C ASP A 15 10.00 -27.98 15.24
N THR A 16 8.98 -28.31 14.45
CA THR A 16 8.80 -27.76 13.11
C THR A 16 7.32 -27.62 12.78
N LEU A 17 6.97 -26.49 12.21
CA LEU A 17 5.63 -26.21 11.70
C LEU A 17 5.73 -25.82 10.23
N THR A 18 4.83 -26.36 9.40
CA THR A 18 4.71 -25.99 7.99
C THR A 18 3.49 -25.10 7.80
N LEU A 19 3.69 -23.93 7.20
CA LEU A 19 2.60 -23.07 6.76
C LEU A 19 2.42 -23.24 5.25
N LYS A 20 1.24 -23.70 4.84
CA LYS A 20 0.87 -23.90 3.43
C LYS A 20 -0.09 -22.81 2.99
N LEU A 21 0.31 -22.02 1.97
CA LEU A 21 -0.53 -21.03 1.31
C LEU A 21 -1.04 -21.60 -0.03
N THR A 22 -2.33 -21.51 -0.22
CA THR A 22 -3.00 -21.93 -1.46
C THR A 22 -3.72 -20.71 -2.05
N PRO A 23 -3.46 -20.33 -3.32
CA PRO A 23 -4.12 -19.21 -3.94
C PRO A 23 -5.63 -19.45 -4.04
N SER A 24 -6.43 -18.42 -3.74
CA SER A 24 -7.90 -18.51 -3.75
C SER A 24 -8.48 -18.59 -5.17
N GLN A 25 -7.75 -18.02 -6.16
CA GLN A 25 -8.10 -18.09 -7.57
C GLN A 25 -6.95 -18.71 -8.35
N VAL A 26 -7.21 -19.86 -8.99
CA VAL A 26 -6.28 -20.48 -9.92
C VAL A 26 -6.47 -19.81 -11.29
N SER A 27 -5.69 -18.79 -11.58
CA SER A 27 -5.63 -18.21 -12.92
C SER A 27 -4.80 -19.12 -13.82
N THR A 28 -5.41 -19.65 -14.87
CA THR A 28 -4.74 -20.52 -15.87
C THR A 28 -3.71 -19.79 -16.71
N GLN A 29 -3.56 -18.47 -16.57
CA GLN A 29 -2.68 -17.64 -17.42
C GLN A 29 -1.47 -17.03 -16.71
N ARG A 30 -1.32 -17.17 -15.39
CA ARG A 30 -0.14 -16.65 -14.68
C ARG A 30 0.58 -17.73 -13.89
N ARG A 31 1.92 -17.69 -13.91
CA ARG A 31 2.80 -18.53 -13.08
C ARG A 31 2.64 -18.33 -11.56
N ASP A 32 1.79 -17.40 -11.13
CA ASP A 32 1.56 -17.00 -9.74
C ASP A 32 0.57 -17.91 -8.98
N SER A 33 0.09 -18.99 -9.62
CA SER A 33 -0.81 -19.97 -8.98
C SER A 33 -0.06 -21.04 -8.16
N LEU A 34 1.14 -20.74 -7.71
CA LEU A 34 1.95 -21.70 -6.96
C LEU A 34 1.48 -21.78 -5.50
N VAL A 35 1.28 -23.00 -5.04
CA VAL A 35 1.15 -23.31 -3.62
C VAL A 35 2.50 -23.03 -2.96
N LEU A 36 2.52 -22.16 -1.97
CA LEU A 36 3.72 -21.80 -1.23
C LEU A 36 3.76 -22.58 0.09
N ASN A 37 4.91 -23.18 0.40
CA ASN A 37 5.15 -23.85 1.67
C ASN A 37 6.28 -23.15 2.39
N PHE A 38 6.05 -22.82 3.66
CA PHE A 38 7.02 -22.21 4.54
C PHE A 38 7.25 -23.13 5.72
N TYR A 39 8.49 -23.23 6.17
CA TYR A 39 8.89 -24.04 7.28
C TYR A 39 9.47 -23.13 8.35
N ALA A 40 9.07 -23.32 9.59
CA ALA A 40 9.60 -22.58 10.72
C ALA A 40 9.92 -23.52 11.89
N THR A 41 10.92 -23.12 12.67
CA THR A 41 11.19 -23.64 14.02
C THR A 41 10.64 -22.65 15.03
N PRO A 42 10.32 -23.06 16.26
CA PRO A 42 9.83 -22.15 17.28
C PRO A 42 10.88 -21.09 17.62
N VAL A 43 10.44 -19.85 17.74
CA VAL A 43 11.30 -18.70 18.13
C VAL A 43 11.31 -18.57 19.66
N GLU A 44 10.15 -18.79 20.29
CA GLU A 44 9.94 -18.80 21.73
C GLU A 44 8.89 -19.89 22.02
N ASP A 45 8.68 -20.24 23.28
CA ASP A 45 7.77 -21.28 23.80
C ASP A 45 6.55 -21.59 22.92
N GLY A 46 6.76 -22.44 21.89
CA GLY A 46 5.72 -22.86 20.94
C GLY A 46 5.26 -21.80 19.93
N VAL A 47 5.92 -20.63 19.84
CA VAL A 47 5.60 -19.59 18.85
C VAL A 47 6.43 -19.78 17.59
N PHE A 48 5.77 -19.90 16.45
CA PHE A 48 6.37 -20.02 15.13
C PHE A 48 6.19 -18.71 14.34
N HIS A 49 7.28 -18.19 13.79
CA HIS A 49 7.28 -16.96 13.01
C HIS A 49 7.55 -17.27 11.54
N PHE A 50 6.63 -16.84 10.67
CA PHE A 50 6.72 -16.99 9.22
C PHE A 50 6.83 -15.62 8.55
N LYS A 51 7.94 -15.38 7.86
CA LYS A 51 8.13 -14.19 7.01
C LYS A 51 7.48 -14.43 5.67
N MET A 52 6.46 -13.61 5.35
CA MET A 52 5.76 -13.71 4.10
C MET A 52 6.46 -12.90 2.99
N PRO A 53 6.52 -13.41 1.75
CA PRO A 53 6.88 -12.61 0.59
C PRO A 53 5.77 -11.59 0.28
N GLU A 54 5.99 -10.74 -0.71
CA GLU A 54 4.91 -9.93 -1.25
C GLU A 54 3.86 -10.84 -1.90
N LEU A 55 2.61 -10.71 -1.45
CA LEU A 55 1.47 -11.45 -1.99
C LEU A 55 0.70 -10.53 -2.93
N TYR A 56 0.33 -11.06 -4.11
CA TYR A 56 -0.34 -10.28 -5.17
C TYR A 56 -1.79 -10.70 -5.39
N GLN A 57 -2.28 -11.69 -4.65
CA GLN A 57 -3.65 -12.19 -4.70
C GLN A 57 -4.05 -12.76 -3.33
N ASP A 58 -5.32 -13.07 -3.16
CA ASP A 58 -5.82 -13.69 -1.94
C ASP A 58 -5.31 -15.12 -1.81
N TYR A 59 -4.98 -15.52 -0.59
CA TYR A 59 -4.52 -16.85 -0.25
C TYR A 59 -5.34 -17.43 0.90
N SER A 60 -5.62 -18.71 0.81
CA SER A 60 -6.02 -19.53 1.95
C SER A 60 -4.76 -20.11 2.58
N TYR A 61 -4.61 -20.02 3.88
CA TYR A 61 -3.49 -20.63 4.58
C TYR A 61 -3.93 -21.62 5.64
N LYS A 62 -3.08 -22.62 5.90
CA LYS A 62 -3.24 -23.58 6.97
C LYS A 62 -1.88 -23.98 7.53
N ALA A 63 -1.83 -24.23 8.84
CA ALA A 63 -0.67 -24.84 9.49
C ALA A 63 -0.75 -26.36 9.43
N ILE A 64 0.38 -26.99 9.24
CA ILE A 64 0.50 -28.45 9.11
C ILE A 64 1.64 -28.92 10.01
N VAL A 65 1.33 -29.85 10.88
CA VAL A 65 2.32 -30.64 11.64
C VAL A 65 2.36 -32.04 11.04
N GLN A 66 3.55 -32.49 10.73
CA GLN A 66 3.77 -33.87 10.25
C GLN A 66 4.25 -34.77 11.38
N ALA A 67 3.84 -36.03 11.38
CA ALA A 67 4.37 -37.03 12.29
C ALA A 67 5.89 -37.18 12.07
N LYS A 68 6.66 -37.24 13.15
CA LYS A 68 8.10 -37.40 13.10
C LYS A 68 8.52 -38.87 12.84
N HIS A 69 7.71 -39.79 13.32
CA HIS A 69 8.07 -41.22 13.33
C HIS A 69 6.99 -42.06 12.68
N PHE A 70 7.38 -43.08 11.92
CA PHE A 70 6.47 -43.97 11.21
C PHE A 70 5.58 -44.81 12.13
N TRP A 71 5.87 -44.88 13.42
CA TRP A 71 5.05 -45.59 14.43
C TRP A 71 3.97 -44.70 15.09
N GLU A 72 3.96 -43.42 14.75
CA GLU A 72 2.87 -42.54 15.21
C GLU A 72 1.58 -42.90 14.51
N SER A 73 0.45 -42.89 15.26
CA SER A 73 -0.85 -43.32 14.75
C SER A 73 -1.51 -42.29 13.82
N TRP A 74 -0.81 -41.19 13.49
CA TRP A 74 -1.28 -40.10 12.62
C TRP A 74 -0.17 -39.68 11.66
N ASP A 75 -0.54 -39.27 10.46
CA ASP A 75 0.40 -38.79 9.43
C ASP A 75 0.63 -37.27 9.53
N SER A 76 -0.46 -36.53 9.69
CA SER A 76 -0.41 -35.08 9.81
C SER A 76 -1.63 -34.52 10.52
N VAL A 77 -1.46 -33.41 11.21
CA VAL A 77 -2.53 -32.60 11.78
C VAL A 77 -2.52 -31.23 11.07
N THR A 78 -3.70 -30.77 10.66
CA THR A 78 -3.84 -29.48 9.98
C THR A 78 -4.88 -28.62 10.66
N THR A 79 -4.63 -27.30 10.70
CA THR A 79 -5.64 -26.33 11.14
C THR A 79 -6.73 -26.18 10.10
N ASN A 80 -7.86 -25.61 10.50
CA ASN A 80 -8.82 -25.10 9.53
C ASN A 80 -8.16 -24.04 8.66
N PRO A 81 -8.51 -23.96 7.37
CA PRO A 81 -7.99 -22.93 6.49
C PRO A 81 -8.54 -21.57 6.86
N GLU A 82 -7.66 -20.56 6.89
CA GLU A 82 -8.02 -19.16 7.05
C GLU A 82 -7.57 -18.35 5.82
N MET A 83 -8.10 -17.13 5.66
CA MET A 83 -7.90 -16.32 4.46
C MET A 83 -6.98 -15.12 4.74
N ILE A 84 -6.04 -14.90 3.83
CA ILE A 84 -5.29 -13.65 3.69
C ILE A 84 -5.87 -12.91 2.49
N TYR A 85 -6.42 -11.72 2.73
CA TYR A 85 -6.94 -10.86 1.68
C TYR A 85 -5.89 -9.84 1.26
N VAL A 86 -5.54 -9.85 -0.01
CA VAL A 86 -4.65 -8.85 -0.60
C VAL A 86 -5.49 -7.67 -1.07
N THR A 87 -5.15 -6.51 -0.57
CA THR A 87 -5.90 -5.30 -0.84
C THR A 87 -5.04 -4.30 -1.61
N ASP A 88 -5.52 -3.89 -2.78
CA ASP A 88 -4.87 -2.84 -3.55
C ASP A 88 -4.88 -1.52 -2.79
N ARG A 89 -3.75 -0.83 -2.82
CA ARG A 89 -3.63 0.52 -2.29
C ARG A 89 -4.32 1.53 -3.21
N PRO A 90 -4.80 2.67 -2.67
CA PRO A 90 -5.28 3.74 -3.51
C PRO A 90 -4.15 4.29 -4.39
N SER A 91 -4.47 4.58 -5.64
CA SER A 91 -3.57 5.16 -6.63
C SER A 91 -4.28 6.27 -7.39
N PHE A 92 -3.51 7.18 -7.98
CA PHE A 92 -4.07 8.24 -8.82
C PHE A 92 -4.48 7.68 -10.18
N GLU A 93 -5.71 7.94 -10.61
CA GLU A 93 -6.18 7.73 -11.99
C GLU A 93 -5.93 8.98 -12.83
N ASN A 94 -6.17 10.15 -12.24
CA ASN A 94 -5.87 11.42 -12.85
C ASN A 94 -5.16 12.33 -11.86
N PHE A 95 -4.24 13.12 -12.38
CA PHE A 95 -3.51 14.13 -11.65
C PHE A 95 -3.37 15.37 -12.53
N SER A 96 -3.74 16.52 -12.02
CA SER A 96 -3.58 17.78 -12.72
C SER A 96 -3.11 18.89 -11.78
N LEU A 97 -2.22 19.72 -12.30
CA LEU A 97 -1.73 20.92 -11.63
C LEU A 97 -2.10 22.14 -12.45
N THR A 98 -2.69 23.12 -11.80
CA THR A 98 -2.97 24.42 -12.41
C THR A 98 -2.17 25.48 -11.67
N THR A 99 -1.18 26.07 -12.33
CA THR A 99 -0.44 27.21 -11.80
C THR A 99 -1.09 28.51 -12.25
N ILE A 100 -1.54 29.32 -11.30
CA ILE A 100 -2.22 30.60 -11.52
C ILE A 100 -1.24 31.71 -11.12
N PRO A 101 -0.66 32.43 -12.09
CA PRO A 101 0.26 33.51 -11.80
C PRO A 101 -0.41 34.69 -11.08
N PRO A 102 0.36 35.50 -10.34
CA PRO A 102 -0.16 36.73 -9.74
C PRO A 102 -0.71 37.68 -10.81
N ALA A 103 -1.76 38.43 -10.51
CA ALA A 103 -2.47 39.30 -11.46
C ALA A 103 -1.57 40.37 -12.10
N TYR A 104 -0.52 40.84 -11.39
CA TYR A 104 0.40 41.83 -11.92
C TYR A 104 1.27 41.33 -13.07
N SER A 105 1.48 40.02 -13.18
CA SER A 105 2.33 39.40 -14.21
C SER A 105 1.71 39.38 -15.60
N LYS A 106 0.39 39.49 -15.68
CA LYS A 106 -0.40 39.34 -16.92
C LYS A 106 -0.17 38.04 -17.68
N LEU A 107 0.40 37.05 -17.02
CA LEU A 107 0.61 35.69 -17.58
C LEU A 107 -0.67 34.90 -17.47
N GLU A 108 -0.87 33.98 -18.42
CA GLU A 108 -1.97 33.05 -18.39
C GLU A 108 -1.70 31.89 -17.43
N LYS A 109 -2.75 31.24 -16.97
CA LYS A 109 -2.65 30.03 -16.16
C LYS A 109 -2.04 28.88 -16.95
N ASN A 110 -1.14 28.12 -16.32
CA ASN A 110 -0.55 26.93 -16.89
C ASN A 110 -1.24 25.68 -16.31
N ILE A 111 -1.71 24.78 -17.16
CA ILE A 111 -2.36 23.53 -16.77
C ILE A 111 -1.49 22.37 -17.24
N GLN A 112 -1.04 21.57 -16.30
CA GLN A 112 -0.25 20.36 -16.52
C GLN A 112 -1.09 19.16 -16.13
N LYS A 113 -1.16 18.13 -16.99
CA LYS A 113 -1.94 16.90 -16.75
C LYS A 113 -1.04 15.68 -16.83
N GLY A 114 -1.31 14.68 -16.00
CA GLY A 114 -0.59 13.41 -16.02
C GLY A 114 0.68 13.44 -15.15
N ASN A 115 1.75 12.80 -15.62
CA ASN A 115 3.00 12.65 -14.87
C ASN A 115 3.82 13.96 -14.90
N VAL A 116 3.44 14.89 -14.06
CA VAL A 116 4.16 16.16 -13.86
C VAL A 116 5.28 15.91 -12.85
N ALA A 117 6.49 16.28 -13.16
CA ALA A 117 7.62 16.14 -12.25
C ALA A 117 7.99 17.46 -11.55
N VAL A 118 7.63 18.59 -12.14
CA VAL A 118 8.05 19.92 -11.70
C VAL A 118 6.91 20.91 -11.82
N VAL A 119 6.72 21.73 -10.80
CA VAL A 119 5.86 22.91 -10.83
C VAL A 119 6.74 24.15 -10.96
N GLU A 120 6.49 24.94 -11.98
CA GLU A 120 7.19 26.20 -12.23
C GLU A 120 6.23 27.37 -12.15
N GLY A 121 6.65 28.45 -11.53
CA GLY A 121 5.84 29.64 -11.44
C GLY A 121 6.53 30.82 -10.75
N LEU A 122 5.97 32.01 -10.89
CA LEU A 122 6.46 33.18 -10.20
C LEU A 122 6.14 33.09 -8.71
N LYS A 123 7.02 33.67 -7.89
CA LYS A 123 6.74 33.83 -6.46
C LYS A 123 5.37 34.51 -6.25
N GLY A 124 4.54 33.89 -5.44
CA GLY A 124 3.18 34.37 -5.18
C GLY A 124 2.10 33.74 -6.07
N SER A 125 2.46 32.90 -7.05
CA SER A 125 1.50 32.10 -7.81
C SER A 125 0.74 31.13 -6.90
N ILE A 126 -0.48 30.81 -7.29
CA ILE A 126 -1.29 29.78 -6.62
C ILE A 126 -1.21 28.51 -7.45
N VAL A 127 -0.87 27.41 -6.82
CA VAL A 127 -0.91 26.08 -7.42
C VAL A 127 -2.14 25.36 -6.91
N GLN A 128 -3.02 24.99 -7.82
CA GLN A 128 -4.16 24.11 -7.54
C GLN A 128 -3.78 22.69 -7.96
N VAL A 129 -4.02 21.74 -7.09
CA VAL A 129 -3.78 20.31 -7.30
C VAL A 129 -5.14 19.63 -7.31
N ASP A 130 -5.47 18.98 -8.43
CA ASP A 130 -6.69 18.19 -8.58
C ASP A 130 -6.33 16.75 -8.89
N ILE A 131 -6.91 15.83 -8.16
CA ILE A 131 -6.66 14.39 -8.32
C ILE A 131 -7.95 13.59 -8.40
N SER A 132 -7.93 12.48 -9.12
CA SER A 132 -8.88 11.40 -8.94
C SER A 132 -8.19 10.09 -8.60
N SER A 133 -8.81 9.29 -7.76
CA SER A 133 -8.29 8.02 -7.25
C SER A 133 -9.15 6.85 -7.72
N ASN A 134 -8.54 5.68 -7.88
CA ASN A 134 -9.25 4.42 -8.15
C ASN A 134 -10.09 3.92 -6.95
N ARG A 135 -10.05 4.62 -5.81
CA ARG A 135 -10.77 4.27 -4.57
C ARG A 135 -11.46 5.50 -3.98
N MET A 136 -12.55 5.26 -3.26
CA MET A 136 -13.20 6.31 -2.48
C MET A 136 -12.30 6.79 -1.37
N LEU A 137 -12.09 8.10 -1.29
CA LEU A 137 -11.23 8.75 -0.32
C LEU A 137 -11.96 8.95 1.02
N LYS A 138 -11.22 8.78 2.10
CA LYS A 138 -11.59 9.21 3.44
C LYS A 138 -11.07 10.62 3.68
N ASN A 139 -9.80 10.84 3.37
CA ASN A 139 -9.13 12.14 3.39
C ASN A 139 -7.96 12.15 2.40
N SER A 140 -7.47 13.34 2.11
CA SER A 140 -6.26 13.59 1.34
C SER A 140 -5.55 14.82 1.86
N TYR A 141 -4.24 14.86 1.71
CA TYR A 141 -3.40 15.99 2.15
C TYR A 141 -2.13 16.07 1.31
N MET A 142 -1.57 17.27 1.25
CA MET A 142 -0.25 17.53 0.68
C MET A 142 0.74 17.76 1.80
N ILE A 143 1.99 17.34 1.59
CA ILE A 143 3.11 17.73 2.43
C ILE A 143 4.01 18.63 1.58
N ILE A 144 4.20 19.85 1.99
CA ILE A 144 4.96 20.89 1.27
C ILE A 144 6.06 21.35 2.19
N ASN A 145 7.33 21.12 1.83
CA ASN A 145 8.48 21.49 2.68
C ASN A 145 8.26 21.12 4.17
N ASP A 146 7.81 19.87 4.44
CA ASP A 146 7.48 19.32 5.75
C ASP A 146 6.20 19.88 6.43
N GLU A 147 5.51 20.83 5.82
CA GLU A 147 4.21 21.30 6.31
C GLU A 147 3.06 20.50 5.67
N THR A 148 2.11 20.05 6.50
CA THR A 148 0.94 19.31 6.03
C THR A 148 -0.22 20.26 5.75
N LEU A 149 -0.79 20.16 4.54
CA LEU A 149 -1.94 20.91 4.09
C LEU A 149 -3.07 19.97 3.68
N GLU A 150 -4.22 20.06 4.33
CA GLU A 150 -5.38 19.25 3.99
C GLU A 150 -5.97 19.64 2.65
N MET A 151 -6.44 18.63 1.90
CA MET A 151 -7.17 18.79 0.65
C MET A 151 -8.67 18.52 0.88
N SER A 152 -9.53 19.17 0.09
CA SER A 152 -10.95 18.86 0.06
C SER A 152 -11.18 17.55 -0.69
N SER A 153 -11.66 16.52 0.00
CA SER A 153 -11.95 15.20 -0.58
C SER A 153 -13.44 14.98 -0.76
N ARG A 154 -13.84 14.52 -1.96
CA ARG A 154 -15.23 14.18 -2.28
C ARG A 154 -15.28 12.91 -3.13
N TYR A 155 -15.86 11.83 -2.60
CA TYR A 155 -15.88 10.51 -3.23
C TYR A 155 -14.47 10.01 -3.54
N ASN A 156 -14.11 9.93 -4.81
CA ASN A 156 -12.78 9.53 -5.30
C ASN A 156 -11.94 10.71 -5.81
N GLU A 157 -12.40 11.94 -5.64
CA GLU A 157 -11.72 13.15 -6.07
C GLU A 157 -11.21 13.95 -4.88
N ALA A 158 -10.10 14.66 -5.06
CA ALA A 158 -9.64 15.63 -4.10
C ALA A 158 -8.99 16.83 -4.79
N SER A 159 -9.16 17.98 -4.17
CA SER A 159 -8.63 19.27 -4.64
C SER A 159 -8.01 20.03 -3.46
N GLY A 160 -6.86 20.62 -3.71
CA GLY A 160 -6.16 21.47 -2.77
C GLY A 160 -5.42 22.59 -3.49
N TYR A 161 -5.00 23.60 -2.77
CA TYR A 161 -4.20 24.67 -3.33
C TYR A 161 -3.17 25.18 -2.33
N PHE A 162 -2.04 25.65 -2.84
CA PHE A 162 -1.00 26.30 -2.05
C PHE A 162 -0.38 27.45 -2.84
N LYS A 163 0.35 28.32 -2.13
CA LYS A 163 1.00 29.47 -2.72
C LYS A 163 2.49 29.20 -2.87
N LEU A 164 3.05 29.52 -4.03
CA LEU A 164 4.50 29.47 -4.26
C LEU A 164 5.20 30.60 -3.50
N THR A 165 5.87 30.25 -2.42
CA THR A 165 6.61 31.20 -1.58
C THR A 165 8.12 30.98 -1.64
N GLU A 166 8.53 29.73 -1.81
CA GLU A 166 9.92 29.28 -1.86
C GLU A 166 10.05 28.02 -2.71
N GLU A 167 11.27 27.73 -3.14
CA GLU A 167 11.60 26.47 -3.81
C GLU A 167 11.52 25.30 -2.84
N GLY A 168 11.35 24.10 -3.35
CA GLY A 168 11.29 22.90 -2.52
C GLY A 168 10.61 21.74 -3.23
N GLU A 169 9.86 20.97 -2.46
CA GLU A 169 9.08 19.84 -2.98
C GLU A 169 7.75 19.67 -2.25
N PHE A 170 6.82 19.02 -2.90
CA PHE A 170 5.59 18.57 -2.27
C PHE A 170 5.24 17.16 -2.68
N THR A 171 4.51 16.47 -1.80
CA THR A 171 3.92 15.16 -2.07
C THR A 171 2.42 15.21 -1.87
N VAL A 172 1.70 14.33 -2.57
CA VAL A 172 0.25 14.18 -2.39
C VAL A 172 -0.04 12.81 -1.80
N ASN A 173 -0.73 12.82 -0.67
CA ASN A 173 -1.09 11.64 0.09
C ASN A 173 -2.61 11.48 0.09
N ILE A 174 -3.07 10.26 -0.18
CA ILE A 174 -4.48 9.89 -0.16
C ILE A 174 -4.70 8.72 0.78
N VAL A 175 -5.81 8.77 1.49
CA VAL A 175 -6.24 7.70 2.39
C VAL A 175 -7.62 7.26 1.95
N ASP A 176 -7.80 5.97 1.69
CA ASP A 176 -9.10 5.43 1.31
C ASP A 176 -10.03 5.24 2.52
N LYS A 177 -11.28 4.87 2.29
CA LYS A 177 -12.28 4.65 3.37
C LYS A 177 -11.90 3.53 4.34
N ARG A 178 -10.97 2.64 3.96
CA ARG A 178 -10.46 1.56 4.80
C ARG A 178 -9.27 2.00 5.65
N GLY A 179 -8.76 3.21 5.45
CA GLY A 179 -7.59 3.75 6.14
C GLY A 179 -6.26 3.39 5.47
N ILE A 180 -6.27 2.87 4.24
CA ILE A 180 -5.07 2.50 3.51
C ILE A 180 -4.57 3.72 2.73
N THR A 181 -3.27 4.00 2.84
CA THR A 181 -2.60 5.10 2.14
C THR A 181 -2.02 4.64 0.81
N ASN A 182 -1.82 5.59 -0.12
CA ASN A 182 -1.02 5.34 -1.32
C ASN A 182 0.42 4.92 -0.95
N LYS A 183 1.04 4.13 -1.82
CA LYS A 183 2.42 3.68 -1.65
C LYS A 183 3.37 4.72 -2.24
N ASP A 184 4.42 5.07 -1.47
CA ASP A 184 5.55 5.88 -1.92
C ASP A 184 5.10 7.13 -2.71
N PRO A 185 4.54 8.16 -2.03
CA PRO A 185 4.12 9.39 -2.69
C PRO A 185 5.28 10.01 -3.45
N ILE A 186 5.05 10.31 -4.74
CA ILE A 186 6.08 10.89 -5.61
C ILE A 186 6.34 12.34 -5.19
N PRO A 187 7.59 12.75 -4.94
CA PRO A 187 7.91 14.14 -4.70
C PRO A 187 7.88 14.95 -6.01
N TYR A 188 7.15 16.04 -6.00
CA TYR A 188 7.07 17.03 -7.07
C TYR A 188 7.92 18.23 -6.73
N LYS A 189 8.86 18.61 -7.59
CA LYS A 189 9.72 19.77 -7.37
C LYS A 189 8.98 21.09 -7.59
N ILE A 190 9.31 22.09 -6.77
CA ILE A 190 8.82 23.47 -6.85
C ILE A 190 9.99 24.35 -7.28
N ASN A 191 9.87 25.02 -8.42
CA ASN A 191 10.79 26.03 -8.93
C ASN A 191 10.09 27.39 -9.01
N ILE A 192 10.77 28.46 -8.60
CA ILE A 192 10.26 29.82 -8.59
C ILE A 192 11.07 30.72 -9.53
#